data_3205ef7b1491f30c83e57d35c89836ba
#
_entry.id   3205ef7b1491f30c83e57d35c89836ba
#
_cell.length_a   1.000
_cell.length_b   1.000
_cell.length_c   1.000
_cell.angle_alpha   90.00
_cell.angle_beta   90.00
_cell.angle_gamma   90.00
#
_symmetry.space_group_name_H-M   'P 1'
#
loop_
_entity.id
_entity.type
_entity.pdbx_description
1 polymer ?
#
loop_
_entity_poly.entity_id
_entity_poly.type
_entity_poly.pdbx_seq_one_letter_code
_entity_poly.pdbx_strand_id
1 'polypeptide(L)'
;MTSPRMVFEEYAGRRKGIIRALTSDADKLFAQADPARENLCLYGQTDGTWTLEAPPEEVPAEVPEPTLGINFARDGMERKDWLGMVAVHSDAWLMSCAYYRAARLDADDRDEMFTLINRLPTVFEVVSGRVQSVPSNKKQHTTRDKRQVAGGDAEEDDDDYDDGDGDPCPQCGKLYSTNEFWIACDFCDTWYCGRCAKMTEQKAQKV
;
A
#
# COMPACT_ATOMS: atom_id res chain seq x y z
N MET A 1 -22.94 9.52 -9.59
CA MET A 1 -22.95 9.54 -8.10
C MET A 1 -21.61 9.07 -7.60
N THR A 2 -21.01 9.74 -6.63
CA THR A 2 -19.78 9.28 -5.97
C THR A 2 -20.12 8.06 -5.12
N SER A 3 -19.28 7.00 -5.16
CA SER A 3 -19.42 5.80 -4.32
C SER A 3 -18.17 5.55 -3.51
N PRO A 4 -18.22 4.79 -2.39
CA PRO A 4 -17.06 4.42 -1.59
C PRO A 4 -15.93 3.82 -2.43
N ARG A 5 -16.30 2.93 -3.34
CA ARG A 5 -15.36 2.26 -4.23
C ARG A 5 -14.66 3.21 -5.21
N MET A 6 -15.38 4.16 -5.78
CA MET A 6 -14.77 5.17 -6.67
C MET A 6 -13.74 6.02 -5.93
N VAL A 7 -14.07 6.46 -4.70
CA VAL A 7 -13.12 7.22 -3.86
C VAL A 7 -11.89 6.37 -3.53
N PHE A 8 -12.11 5.10 -3.19
CA PHE A 8 -11.01 4.17 -2.92
C PHE A 8 -10.12 3.94 -4.15
N GLU A 9 -10.68 3.79 -5.34
CA GLU A 9 -9.92 3.62 -6.59
C GLU A 9 -9.05 4.84 -6.89
N GLU A 10 -9.58 6.06 -6.71
CA GLU A 10 -8.79 7.30 -6.84
C GLU A 10 -7.67 7.37 -5.78
N TYR A 11 -7.97 7.02 -4.53
CA TYR A 11 -6.99 6.93 -3.45
C TYR A 11 -5.87 5.94 -3.79
N ALA A 12 -6.22 4.73 -4.20
CA ALA A 12 -5.29 3.67 -4.53
C ALA A 12 -4.37 4.04 -5.70
N GLY A 13 -4.93 4.67 -6.76
CA GLY A 13 -4.15 5.17 -7.90
C GLY A 13 -3.14 6.23 -7.48
N ARG A 14 -3.57 7.25 -6.72
CA ARG A 14 -2.66 8.29 -6.20
C ARG A 14 -1.59 7.71 -5.29
N ARG A 15 -1.97 6.81 -4.39
CA ARG A 15 -1.05 6.11 -3.49
C ARG A 15 0.00 5.31 -4.28
N LYS A 16 -0.39 4.61 -5.34
CA LYS A 16 0.53 3.87 -6.21
C LYS A 16 1.59 4.80 -6.81
N GLY A 17 1.18 5.95 -7.33
CA GLY A 17 2.10 6.97 -7.85
C GLY A 17 3.10 7.45 -6.80
N ILE A 18 2.64 7.75 -5.58
CA ILE A 18 3.50 8.18 -4.48
C ILE A 18 4.50 7.09 -4.07
N ILE A 19 4.03 5.85 -3.90
CA ILE A 19 4.93 4.73 -3.56
C ILE A 19 6.01 4.58 -4.62
N ARG A 20 5.64 4.61 -5.89
CA ARG A 20 6.59 4.54 -6.99
C ARG A 20 7.63 5.66 -6.93
N ALA A 21 7.21 6.90 -6.66
CA ALA A 21 8.12 8.03 -6.50
C ALA A 21 9.15 7.82 -5.38
N LEU A 22 8.70 7.24 -4.25
CA LEU A 22 9.49 7.08 -3.04
C LEU A 22 10.27 5.74 -2.97
N THR A 23 10.07 4.84 -3.93
CA THR A 23 10.74 3.53 -4.00
C THR A 23 11.50 3.36 -5.32
N SER A 24 10.87 2.82 -6.35
CA SER A 24 11.53 2.53 -7.65
C SER A 24 12.07 3.76 -8.37
N ASP A 25 11.43 4.90 -8.22
CA ASP A 25 11.82 6.17 -8.84
C ASP A 25 12.51 7.12 -7.84
N ALA A 26 12.94 6.63 -6.66
CA ALA A 26 13.51 7.46 -5.58
C ALA A 26 14.74 8.28 -6.02
N ASP A 27 15.59 7.72 -6.89
CA ASP A 27 16.74 8.47 -7.44
C ASP A 27 16.30 9.63 -8.31
N LYS A 28 15.29 9.40 -9.14
CA LYS A 28 14.71 10.43 -10.02
C LYS A 28 14.03 11.52 -9.20
N LEU A 29 13.24 11.15 -8.20
CA LEU A 29 12.60 12.09 -7.29
C LEU A 29 13.64 12.96 -6.56
N PHE A 30 14.68 12.33 -5.98
CA PHE A 30 15.73 13.03 -5.26
C PHE A 30 16.48 14.02 -6.15
N ALA A 31 16.79 13.65 -7.38
CA ALA A 31 17.44 14.53 -8.34
C ALA A 31 16.56 15.73 -8.75
N GLN A 32 15.25 15.55 -8.86
CA GLN A 32 14.31 16.60 -9.21
C GLN A 32 13.98 17.56 -8.05
N ALA A 33 14.06 17.08 -6.81
CA ALA A 33 13.76 17.84 -5.61
C ALA A 33 14.92 18.81 -5.25
N ASP A 34 15.31 19.67 -6.18
CA ASP A 34 16.40 20.63 -5.99
C ASP A 34 16.00 21.71 -4.97
N PRO A 35 16.76 21.87 -3.84
CA PRO A 35 16.49 22.91 -2.83
C PRO A 35 16.63 24.35 -3.35
N ALA A 36 17.32 24.56 -4.47
CA ALA A 36 17.46 25.87 -5.09
C ALA A 36 16.22 26.31 -5.89
N ARG A 37 15.30 25.39 -6.14
CA ARG A 37 14.02 25.67 -6.81
C ARG A 37 13.02 26.25 -5.81
N GLU A 38 11.94 26.81 -6.36
CA GLU A 38 10.76 27.21 -5.59
C GLU A 38 10.13 26.01 -4.86
N ASN A 39 9.13 26.27 -4.03
CA ASN A 39 8.37 25.23 -3.33
C ASN A 39 7.94 24.10 -4.28
N LEU A 40 8.33 22.88 -3.97
CA LEU A 40 7.90 21.71 -4.73
C LEU A 40 6.99 20.81 -3.88
N CYS A 41 5.97 20.28 -4.53
CA CYS A 41 5.00 19.35 -3.98
C CYS A 41 5.03 18.04 -4.76
N LEU A 42 4.93 16.92 -4.05
CA LEU A 42 4.78 15.61 -4.66
C LEU A 42 3.29 15.29 -4.84
N TYR A 43 2.87 15.07 -6.07
CA TYR A 43 1.51 14.67 -6.43
C TYR A 43 1.47 13.23 -6.92
N GLY A 44 0.60 12.41 -6.35
CA GLY A 44 0.21 11.14 -6.93
C GLY A 44 -1.00 11.34 -7.84
N GLN A 45 -0.96 10.82 -9.05
CA GLN A 45 -2.06 10.87 -10.00
C GLN A 45 -2.97 9.65 -9.90
N THR A 46 -4.22 9.77 -10.31
CA THR A 46 -5.20 8.68 -10.23
C THR A 46 -4.87 7.49 -11.14
N ASP A 47 -4.03 7.70 -12.14
CA ASP A 47 -3.52 6.66 -13.06
C ASP A 47 -2.28 5.91 -12.52
N GLY A 48 -1.84 6.22 -11.30
CA GLY A 48 -0.65 5.61 -10.70
C GLY A 48 0.68 6.25 -11.12
N THR A 49 0.65 7.38 -11.82
CA THR A 49 1.84 8.19 -12.09
C THR A 49 2.06 9.23 -10.98
N TRP A 50 3.19 9.93 -11.03
CA TRP A 50 3.52 11.00 -10.09
C TRP A 50 4.17 12.19 -10.78
N THR A 51 4.00 13.38 -10.20
CA THR A 51 4.66 14.61 -10.61
C THR A 51 5.26 15.33 -9.39
N LEU A 52 6.35 16.08 -9.65
CA LEU A 52 6.99 16.95 -8.67
C LEU A 52 7.02 18.35 -9.26
N GLU A 53 6.17 19.23 -8.75
CA GLU A 53 5.96 20.56 -9.32
C GLU A 53 5.61 21.59 -8.26
N ALA A 54 5.72 22.86 -8.60
CA ALA A 54 5.24 23.94 -7.75
C ALA A 54 3.70 23.85 -7.61
N PRO A 55 3.14 24.28 -6.46
CA PRO A 55 1.69 24.34 -6.30
C PRO A 55 1.08 25.28 -7.35
N PRO A 56 -0.14 24.98 -7.84
CA PRO A 56 -0.86 25.87 -8.74
C PRO A 56 -1.20 27.19 -8.02
N GLU A 57 -1.32 28.28 -8.77
CA GLU A 57 -1.74 29.59 -8.23
C GLU A 57 -3.11 29.52 -7.55
N GLU A 58 -4.01 28.71 -8.12
CA GLU A 58 -5.33 28.42 -7.54
C GLU A 58 -5.42 26.95 -7.19
N VAL A 59 -5.65 26.66 -5.90
CA VAL A 59 -5.84 25.28 -5.42
C VAL A 59 -7.17 24.75 -5.94
N PRO A 60 -7.20 23.62 -6.69
CA PRO A 60 -8.46 23.02 -7.13
C PRO A 60 -9.34 22.66 -5.94
N ALA A 61 -10.63 23.00 -6.01
CA ALA A 61 -11.58 22.71 -4.93
C ALA A 61 -11.73 21.19 -4.61
N GLU A 62 -11.33 20.34 -5.54
CA GLU A 62 -11.50 18.90 -5.45
C GLU A 62 -10.28 18.13 -4.95
N VAL A 63 -9.09 18.75 -4.96
CA VAL A 63 -7.84 18.13 -4.54
C VAL A 63 -7.10 19.10 -3.63
N PRO A 64 -6.94 18.79 -2.34
CA PRO A 64 -6.18 19.60 -1.41
C PRO A 64 -4.71 19.68 -1.81
N GLU A 65 -4.05 20.74 -1.38
CA GLU A 65 -2.64 20.95 -1.64
C GLU A 65 -1.79 19.97 -0.82
N PRO A 66 -0.79 19.30 -1.42
CA PRO A 66 0.17 18.50 -0.67
C PRO A 66 1.09 19.37 0.19
N THR A 67 1.95 18.73 0.97
CA THR A 67 2.98 19.45 1.74
C THR A 67 3.91 20.22 0.81
N LEU A 68 4.02 21.53 1.11
CA LEU A 68 4.84 22.46 0.36
C LEU A 68 6.32 22.32 0.71
N GLY A 69 7.19 22.50 -0.29
CA GLY A 69 8.61 22.68 -0.08
C GLY A 69 9.35 21.46 0.45
N ILE A 70 8.94 20.26 0.06
CA ILE A 70 9.64 19.03 0.44
C ILE A 70 11.09 19.01 -0.01
N ASN A 71 11.43 19.77 -1.07
CA ASN A 71 12.78 19.93 -1.60
C ASN A 71 13.71 20.68 -0.64
N PHE A 72 13.22 21.61 0.16
CA PHE A 72 14.08 22.39 1.07
C PHE A 72 14.73 21.55 2.16
N ALA A 73 14.06 20.50 2.62
CA ALA A 73 14.58 19.59 3.63
C ALA A 73 15.53 18.51 3.07
N ARG A 74 15.62 18.37 1.73
CA ARG A 74 16.32 17.26 1.07
C ARG A 74 17.78 17.11 1.52
N ASP A 75 18.51 18.20 1.59
CA ASP A 75 19.94 18.20 1.90
C ASP A 75 20.22 18.44 3.40
N GLY A 76 19.17 18.65 4.20
CA GLY A 76 19.28 18.91 5.64
C GLY A 76 19.20 17.65 6.52
N MET A 77 18.98 16.48 5.93
CA MET A 77 18.86 15.21 6.64
C MET A 77 19.32 14.03 5.78
N GLU A 78 19.48 12.86 6.41
CA GLU A 78 19.77 11.63 5.67
C GLU A 78 18.66 11.34 4.65
N ARG A 79 19.06 10.84 3.47
CA ARG A 79 18.11 10.54 2.38
C ARG A 79 16.96 9.65 2.81
N LYS A 80 17.25 8.62 3.63
CA LYS A 80 16.23 7.70 4.14
C LYS A 80 15.20 8.43 5.00
N ASP A 81 15.65 9.35 5.83
CA ASP A 81 14.77 10.12 6.72
C ASP A 81 13.94 11.13 5.92
N TRP A 82 14.52 11.73 4.88
CA TRP A 82 13.78 12.59 3.96
C TRP A 82 12.68 11.82 3.23
N LEU A 83 12.97 10.64 2.67
CA LEU A 83 11.96 9.81 2.04
C LEU A 83 10.86 9.40 3.03
N GLY A 84 11.22 9.06 4.27
CA GLY A 84 10.27 8.73 5.34
C GLY A 84 9.38 9.93 5.71
N MET A 85 9.95 11.13 5.80
CA MET A 85 9.21 12.37 6.06
C MET A 85 8.20 12.64 4.92
N VAL A 86 8.65 12.57 3.67
CA VAL A 86 7.77 12.76 2.50
C VAL A 86 6.65 11.72 2.48
N ALA A 87 6.94 10.47 2.86
CA ALA A 87 5.94 9.41 2.94
C ALA A 87 4.84 9.72 3.96
N VAL A 88 5.19 10.17 5.19
CA VAL A 88 4.21 10.54 6.22
C VAL A 88 3.32 11.69 5.75
N HIS A 89 3.90 12.72 5.16
CA HIS A 89 3.13 13.85 4.61
C HIS A 89 2.23 13.43 3.45
N SER A 90 2.71 12.50 2.62
CA SER A 90 1.92 11.96 1.52
C SER A 90 0.73 11.14 2.01
N ASP A 91 0.89 10.34 3.09
CA ASP A 91 -0.23 9.63 3.72
C ASP A 91 -1.32 10.60 4.19
N ALA A 92 -0.94 11.69 4.84
CA ALA A 92 -1.88 12.73 5.27
C ALA A 92 -2.61 13.38 4.08
N TRP A 93 -1.87 13.68 3.01
CA TRP A 93 -2.47 14.24 1.79
C TRP A 93 -3.44 13.28 1.11
N LEU A 94 -3.08 12.00 0.98
CA LEU A 94 -3.96 10.97 0.41
C LEU A 94 -5.26 10.83 1.19
N MET A 95 -5.20 10.86 2.53
CA MET A 95 -6.39 10.85 3.38
C MET A 95 -7.24 12.11 3.18
N SER A 96 -6.60 13.27 3.05
CA SER A 96 -7.31 14.53 2.75
C SER A 96 -8.02 14.46 1.41
N CYS A 97 -7.36 13.95 0.35
CA CYS A 97 -8.00 13.75 -0.96
C CYS A 97 -9.22 12.84 -0.86
N ALA A 98 -9.10 11.71 -0.16
CA ALA A 98 -10.21 10.78 0.02
C ALA A 98 -11.37 11.44 0.77
N TYR A 99 -11.10 12.19 1.82
CA TYR A 99 -12.12 12.86 2.61
C TYR A 99 -12.86 13.95 1.81
N TYR A 100 -12.15 14.76 1.01
CA TYR A 100 -12.77 15.73 0.11
C TYR A 100 -13.68 15.08 -0.91
N ARG A 101 -13.25 13.99 -1.52
CA ARG A 101 -14.06 13.22 -2.49
C ARG A 101 -15.25 12.56 -1.83
N ALA A 102 -15.13 12.19 -0.55
CA ALA A 102 -16.18 11.55 0.25
C ALA A 102 -17.20 12.55 0.85
N ALA A 103 -17.07 13.85 0.60
CA ALA A 103 -17.89 14.88 1.23
C ALA A 103 -19.41 14.70 1.03
N ARG A 104 -19.83 13.99 -0.02
CA ARG A 104 -21.24 13.71 -0.35
C ARG A 104 -21.68 12.30 0.02
N LEU A 105 -20.79 11.47 0.57
CA LEU A 105 -21.13 10.14 1.07
C LEU A 105 -21.85 10.26 2.42
N ASP A 106 -22.78 9.36 2.70
CA ASP A 106 -23.36 9.23 4.03
C ASP A 106 -22.38 8.55 5.02
N ALA A 107 -22.82 8.28 6.22
CA ALA A 107 -21.97 7.72 7.27
C ALA A 107 -21.55 6.28 6.95
N ASP A 108 -22.47 5.47 6.46
CA ASP A 108 -22.22 4.04 6.18
C ASP A 108 -21.30 3.90 4.96
N ASP A 109 -21.51 4.68 3.92
CA ASP A 109 -20.63 4.75 2.75
C ASP A 109 -19.21 5.21 3.12
N ARG A 110 -19.07 6.21 4.03
CA ARG A 110 -17.74 6.62 4.51
C ARG A 110 -17.04 5.51 5.30
N ASP A 111 -17.77 4.77 6.13
CA ASP A 111 -17.22 3.64 6.88
C ASP A 111 -16.71 2.53 5.93
N GLU A 112 -17.47 2.22 4.88
CA GLU A 112 -17.03 1.30 3.84
C GLU A 112 -15.74 1.79 3.15
N MET A 113 -15.69 3.06 2.76
CA MET A 113 -14.50 3.67 2.15
C MET A 113 -13.27 3.53 3.06
N PHE A 114 -13.38 3.91 4.34
CA PHE A 114 -12.28 3.78 5.28
C PHE A 114 -11.88 2.31 5.52
N THR A 115 -12.85 1.40 5.52
CA THR A 115 -12.58 -0.04 5.61
C THR A 115 -11.74 -0.53 4.43
N LEU A 116 -12.00 -0.03 3.22
CA LEU A 116 -11.21 -0.37 2.03
C LEU A 116 -9.79 0.22 2.13
N ILE A 117 -9.67 1.49 2.51
CA ILE A 117 -8.37 2.18 2.67
C ILE A 117 -7.51 1.48 3.74
N ASN A 118 -8.09 1.14 4.89
CA ASN A 118 -7.38 0.52 6.02
C ASN A 118 -6.88 -0.90 5.74
N ARG A 119 -7.25 -1.51 4.61
CA ARG A 119 -6.68 -2.79 4.15
C ARG A 119 -5.31 -2.62 3.50
N LEU A 120 -4.98 -1.41 3.07
CA LEU A 120 -3.70 -1.11 2.46
C LEU A 120 -2.71 -0.65 3.53
N PRO A 121 -1.44 -1.06 3.46
CA PRO A 121 -0.40 -0.44 4.27
C PRO A 121 -0.26 1.04 3.90
N THR A 122 0.15 1.88 4.85
CA THR A 122 0.46 3.28 4.58
C THR A 122 1.66 3.40 3.65
N VAL A 123 1.81 4.54 2.98
CA VAL A 123 3.02 4.84 2.19
C VAL A 123 4.27 4.75 3.07
N PHE A 124 4.18 5.29 4.30
CA PHE A 124 5.28 5.23 5.26
C PHE A 124 5.69 3.81 5.64
N GLU A 125 4.72 2.90 5.86
CA GLU A 125 5.02 1.50 6.15
C GLU A 125 5.75 0.83 4.98
N VAL A 126 5.33 1.10 3.74
CA VAL A 126 5.99 0.57 2.54
C VAL A 126 7.42 1.12 2.41
N VAL A 127 7.59 2.44 2.48
CA VAL A 127 8.89 3.11 2.29
C VAL A 127 9.88 2.76 3.41
N SER A 128 9.39 2.60 4.65
CA SER A 128 10.24 2.21 5.80
C SER A 128 10.53 0.72 5.90
N GLY A 129 9.96 -0.10 5.01
CA GLY A 129 10.08 -1.56 5.08
C GLY A 129 9.36 -2.19 6.27
N ARG A 130 8.41 -1.47 6.90
CA ARG A 130 7.62 -1.94 8.04
C ARG A 130 6.32 -2.63 7.63
N VAL A 131 6.18 -3.05 6.40
CA VAL A 131 5.01 -3.82 5.95
C VAL A 131 4.96 -5.10 6.77
N GLN A 132 4.19 -5.06 7.87
CA GLN A 132 3.88 -6.28 8.60
C GLN A 132 2.85 -7.05 7.78
N SER A 133 3.10 -8.34 7.59
CA SER A 133 2.06 -9.25 7.12
C SER A 133 0.82 -9.03 7.99
N VAL A 134 -0.30 -8.61 7.38
CA VAL A 134 -1.56 -8.37 8.10
C VAL A 134 -1.88 -9.62 8.92
N PRO A 135 -1.98 -9.54 10.25
CA PRO A 135 -2.35 -10.71 11.03
C PRO A 135 -3.75 -11.15 10.59
N SER A 136 -3.83 -12.35 10.03
CA SER A 136 -5.11 -12.97 9.76
C SER A 136 -5.89 -12.98 11.07
N ASN A 137 -7.05 -12.31 11.07
CA ASN A 137 -7.96 -12.21 12.21
C ASN A 137 -8.41 -13.61 12.60
N LYS A 138 -7.64 -14.30 13.45
CA LYS A 138 -8.08 -15.52 14.11
C LYS A 138 -9.22 -15.13 15.02
N LYS A 139 -10.46 -15.41 14.58
CA LYS A 139 -11.62 -15.46 15.46
C LYS A 139 -11.21 -16.24 16.71
N GLN A 140 -11.14 -15.55 17.84
CA GLN A 140 -11.03 -16.20 19.15
C GLN A 140 -12.28 -17.05 19.36
N HIS A 141 -12.16 -18.31 19.04
CA HIS A 141 -13.09 -19.31 19.53
C HIS A 141 -12.58 -19.71 20.89
N THR A 142 -13.17 -19.12 21.94
CA THR A 142 -13.07 -19.61 23.31
C THR A 142 -13.71 -20.98 23.37
N THR A 143 -12.91 -22.01 23.43
CA THR A 143 -13.34 -23.32 23.93
C THR A 143 -12.48 -23.73 25.10
N ARG A 144 -13.19 -23.93 26.16
CA ARG A 144 -12.83 -24.47 27.47
C ARG A 144 -12.04 -25.76 27.38
N ASP A 145 -11.08 -25.83 28.29
CA ASP A 145 -10.47 -27.02 28.90
C ASP A 145 -11.07 -28.39 28.60
N LYS A 146 -10.21 -29.32 28.20
CA LYS A 146 -10.08 -30.63 28.85
C LYS A 146 -8.79 -31.36 28.44
N ARG A 147 -8.07 -31.68 29.45
CA ARG A 147 -6.99 -32.61 29.80
C ARG A 147 -6.77 -33.86 28.95
N GLN A 148 -5.45 -34.19 28.86
CA GLN A 148 -4.79 -35.52 28.89
C GLN A 148 -4.85 -36.40 27.63
N VAL A 149 -3.84 -37.11 27.20
CA VAL A 149 -2.60 -37.78 27.65
C VAL A 149 -1.91 -38.38 26.44
N ALA A 150 -0.57 -38.31 26.42
CA ALA A 150 0.46 -39.23 25.96
C ALA A 150 0.42 -39.96 24.58
N GLY A 151 1.57 -39.88 23.90
CA GLY A 151 2.28 -41.05 23.37
C GLY A 151 2.26 -41.23 21.86
N GLY A 152 3.45 -41.29 21.26
CA GLY A 152 3.67 -42.07 20.05
C GLY A 152 4.40 -41.38 18.91
N ASP A 153 5.69 -41.57 18.93
CA ASP A 153 6.66 -41.84 17.85
C ASP A 153 6.60 -41.14 16.48
N ALA A 154 7.79 -40.74 16.16
CA ALA A 154 8.40 -40.16 14.98
C ALA A 154 8.05 -40.84 13.66
N GLU A 155 7.84 -40.05 12.62
CA GLU A 155 8.41 -40.33 11.31
C GLU A 155 8.89 -38.99 10.74
N GLU A 156 10.18 -38.93 10.45
CA GLU A 156 10.90 -37.86 9.78
C GLU A 156 10.52 -37.93 8.30
N ASP A 157 9.73 -36.98 7.82
CA ASP A 157 9.63 -36.69 6.39
C ASP A 157 10.51 -35.49 6.10
N ASP A 158 11.59 -35.78 5.41
CA ASP A 158 12.58 -34.88 4.83
C ASP A 158 11.89 -34.03 3.73
N ASP A 159 11.21 -32.95 4.09
CA ASP A 159 10.70 -31.98 3.15
C ASP A 159 11.77 -30.92 2.85
N ASP A 160 12.32 -31.10 1.65
CA ASP A 160 13.20 -30.20 0.91
C ASP A 160 12.68 -28.75 1.00
N TYR A 161 13.27 -27.95 1.90
CA TYR A 161 13.02 -26.51 2.01
C TYR A 161 13.69 -25.82 0.82
N ASP A 162 12.92 -25.66 -0.25
CA ASP A 162 13.22 -24.65 -1.28
C ASP A 162 13.10 -23.26 -0.63
N ASP A 163 14.23 -22.63 -0.41
CA ASP A 163 14.41 -21.32 0.22
C ASP A 163 13.88 -20.24 -0.75
N GLY A 164 12.57 -20.20 -0.92
CA GLY A 164 11.84 -19.26 -1.77
C GLY A 164 11.82 -17.88 -1.11
N ASP A 165 12.76 -17.03 -1.50
CA ASP A 165 12.88 -15.61 -1.16
C ASP A 165 11.74 -14.79 -1.80
N GLY A 166 10.49 -15.17 -1.56
CA GLY A 166 9.28 -14.53 -2.07
C GLY A 166 8.39 -14.00 -0.95
N ASP A 167 7.85 -12.79 -1.14
CA ASP A 167 6.90 -12.18 -0.21
C ASP A 167 5.70 -13.11 0.03
N PRO A 168 5.29 -13.28 1.30
CA PRO A 168 4.14 -14.11 1.62
C PRO A 168 2.83 -13.48 1.13
N CYS A 169 1.89 -14.30 0.67
CA CYS A 169 0.54 -13.85 0.34
C CYS A 169 -0.10 -13.13 1.53
N PRO A 170 -0.48 -11.84 1.42
CA PRO A 170 -0.97 -11.07 2.57
C PRO A 170 -2.29 -11.58 3.13
N GLN A 171 -3.03 -12.40 2.37
CA GLN A 171 -4.31 -12.92 2.80
C GLN A 171 -4.22 -14.26 3.54
N CYS A 172 -3.26 -15.12 3.22
CA CYS A 172 -3.14 -16.44 3.86
C CYS A 172 -1.76 -16.73 4.45
N GLY A 173 -0.77 -15.85 4.27
CA GLY A 173 0.59 -16.02 4.77
C GLY A 173 1.44 -17.07 4.04
N LYS A 174 0.92 -17.65 2.94
CA LYS A 174 1.65 -18.65 2.17
C LYS A 174 2.79 -17.99 1.41
N LEU A 175 3.98 -18.57 1.48
CA LEU A 175 5.15 -18.12 0.71
C LEU A 175 4.94 -18.41 -0.79
N TYR A 176 5.58 -17.61 -1.63
CA TYR A 176 5.58 -17.79 -3.07
C TYR A 176 6.09 -19.18 -3.42
N SER A 177 5.42 -19.82 -4.37
CA SER A 177 5.84 -21.11 -4.93
C SER A 177 5.68 -21.09 -6.44
N THR A 178 6.69 -21.55 -7.14
CA THR A 178 6.70 -21.66 -8.62
C THR A 178 5.67 -22.66 -9.15
N ASN A 179 5.17 -23.56 -8.29
CA ASN A 179 4.20 -24.57 -8.65
C ASN A 179 2.74 -24.11 -8.54
N GLU A 180 2.51 -22.86 -8.12
CA GLU A 180 1.17 -22.30 -7.96
C GLU A 180 1.03 -20.99 -8.72
N PHE A 181 -0.20 -20.71 -9.15
CA PHE A 181 -0.51 -19.44 -9.81
C PHE A 181 -0.55 -18.29 -8.79
N TRP A 182 0.23 -17.26 -9.07
CA TRP A 182 0.25 -16.01 -8.32
C TRP A 182 -0.06 -14.84 -9.24
N ILE A 183 -0.70 -13.82 -8.71
CA ILE A 183 -1.08 -12.61 -9.45
C ILE A 183 -0.77 -11.37 -8.61
N ALA A 184 -0.14 -10.39 -9.25
CA ALA A 184 0.05 -9.09 -8.65
C ALA A 184 -1.25 -8.28 -8.72
N CYS A 185 -1.54 -7.53 -7.68
CA CYS A 185 -2.62 -6.57 -7.67
C CYS A 185 -2.15 -5.26 -8.33
N ASP A 186 -2.81 -4.83 -9.41
CA ASP A 186 -2.46 -3.60 -10.14
C ASP A 186 -2.60 -2.32 -9.29
N PHE A 187 -3.31 -2.38 -8.16
CA PHE A 187 -3.53 -1.23 -7.28
C PHE A 187 -2.47 -1.09 -6.18
N CYS A 188 -1.92 -2.19 -5.68
CA CYS A 188 -1.00 -2.16 -4.55
C CYS A 188 0.33 -2.88 -4.82
N ASP A 189 0.53 -3.40 -6.03
CA ASP A 189 1.69 -4.20 -6.48
C ASP A 189 2.01 -5.41 -5.58
N THR A 190 1.04 -5.81 -4.74
CA THR A 190 1.19 -6.94 -3.82
C THR A 190 0.81 -8.23 -4.51
N TRP A 191 1.62 -9.27 -4.30
CA TRP A 191 1.39 -10.60 -4.87
C TRP A 191 0.43 -11.43 -4.00
N TYR A 192 -0.57 -12.00 -4.63
CA TYR A 192 -1.56 -12.88 -4.02
C TYR A 192 -1.50 -14.26 -4.67
N CYS A 193 -1.61 -15.31 -3.88
CA CYS A 193 -1.81 -16.65 -4.46
C CYS A 193 -3.17 -16.71 -5.15
N GLY A 194 -3.26 -17.46 -6.24
CA GLY A 194 -4.48 -17.55 -7.07
C GLY A 194 -5.73 -17.98 -6.29
N ARG A 195 -5.55 -18.77 -5.21
CA ARG A 195 -6.64 -19.16 -4.32
C ARG A 195 -7.23 -17.97 -3.57
N CYS A 196 -6.40 -17.07 -3.02
CA CYS A 196 -6.83 -15.89 -2.30
C CYS A 196 -7.41 -14.83 -3.23
N ALA A 197 -6.78 -14.67 -4.40
CA ALA A 197 -7.27 -13.77 -5.46
C ALA A 197 -8.56 -14.29 -6.13
N LYS A 198 -8.96 -15.54 -5.89
CA LYS A 198 -10.05 -16.24 -6.59
C LYS A 198 -9.87 -16.25 -8.11
N MET A 199 -8.63 -16.23 -8.55
CA MET A 199 -8.20 -16.18 -9.95
C MET A 199 -7.45 -17.45 -10.31
N THR A 200 -7.58 -17.84 -11.57
CA THR A 200 -6.79 -18.91 -12.18
C THR A 200 -6.04 -18.31 -13.37
N GLU A 201 -4.96 -18.94 -13.78
CA GLU A 201 -4.16 -18.51 -14.93
C GLU A 201 -5.02 -18.28 -16.19
N GLN A 202 -5.98 -19.18 -16.45
CA GLN A 202 -6.91 -19.07 -17.58
C GLN A 202 -7.88 -17.88 -17.48
N LYS A 203 -8.20 -17.44 -16.26
CA LYS A 203 -9.05 -16.25 -16.05
C LYS A 203 -8.23 -14.96 -16.17
N ALA A 204 -6.98 -14.97 -15.70
CA ALA A 204 -6.09 -13.83 -15.78
C ALA A 204 -5.71 -13.45 -17.21
N GLN A 205 -5.65 -14.44 -18.12
CA GLN A 205 -5.36 -14.21 -19.56
C GLN A 205 -6.53 -13.58 -20.32
N LYS A 206 -7.72 -13.45 -19.72
CA LYS A 206 -8.94 -12.91 -20.37
C LYS A 206 -9.33 -11.53 -19.88
N VAL A 207 -8.54 -10.94 -19.01
CA VAL A 207 -8.68 -9.59 -18.49
C VAL A 207 -7.59 -8.71 -19.09
#